data_41077dbb2f694f55655bdcffe873682e
#
_entry.id   41077dbb2f694f55655bdcffe873682e
#
_cell.length_a   1.000
_cell.length_b   1.000
_cell.length_c   1.000
_cell.angle_alpha   90.00
_cell.angle_beta   90.00
_cell.angle_gamma   90.00
#
_symmetry.space_group_name_H-M   'P 1'
#
loop_
_entity.id
_entity.type
_entity.pdbx_description
1 polymer ?
#
loop_
_entity_poly.entity_id
_entity_poly.type
_entity_poly.pdbx_seq_one_letter_code
_entity_poly.pdbx_strand_id
1 'polypeptide(L)'
;ESIGIAGESACGKSTLGLSIIQMISNGKIYSGKIQFDGQSLLDIPDDEFDKKIRWKEISMVFQGAMSSLDPVFSIQEQFDEVLKQHNFEGDSKQSIIQSLNSVNLDESVLKKFPHELSGGMKQRVIIAMALILKPKFVIADEPTTALDVLIQAQIVNLFKKLKKDGQSFMIISHDLAVLSEVAEKIGIMYGGRMVEFGDSEEIFLEPKHPYTKGLLESIPVLSKDTKPKFIPGIPPNLVTLLKVANFMIDALKQWRNVKKIRQKLKRKPVMFHAGFTSR
;
A
#
# COMPACT_ATOMS: atom_id res chain seq x y z
N GLU A 1 -5.42 1.62 12.47
CA GLU A 1 -6.00 2.34 11.32
C GLU A 1 -5.49 1.75 10.01
N SER A 2 -6.34 1.70 8.98
CA SER A 2 -5.98 1.16 7.68
C SER A 2 -6.37 2.11 6.56
N ILE A 3 -5.42 2.37 5.65
CA ILE A 3 -5.61 3.26 4.51
C ILE A 3 -5.42 2.45 3.23
N GLY A 4 -6.35 2.59 2.29
CA GLY A 4 -6.24 2.04 0.94
C GLY A 4 -5.81 3.12 -0.05
N ILE A 5 -4.88 2.81 -0.94
CA ILE A 5 -4.50 3.69 -2.05
C ILE A 5 -4.84 2.99 -3.36
N ALA A 6 -5.77 3.56 -4.10
CA ALA A 6 -6.25 3.03 -5.37
C ALA A 6 -5.93 3.96 -6.55
N GLY A 7 -5.98 3.40 -7.75
CA GLY A 7 -5.79 4.12 -9.02
C GLY A 7 -5.20 3.22 -10.09
N GLU A 8 -5.17 3.69 -11.32
CA GLU A 8 -4.60 2.96 -12.45
C GLU A 8 -3.10 2.70 -12.29
N SER A 9 -2.59 1.73 -13.03
CA SER A 9 -1.15 1.45 -13.11
C SER A 9 -0.39 2.72 -13.52
N ALA A 10 0.83 2.88 -13.01
CA ALA A 10 1.70 4.04 -13.26
C ALA A 10 1.16 5.41 -12.78
N CYS A 11 0.11 5.48 -11.94
CA CYS A 11 -0.34 6.77 -11.38
C CYS A 11 0.48 7.24 -10.16
N GLY A 12 1.50 6.50 -9.72
CA GLY A 12 2.40 6.91 -8.64
C GLY A 12 2.16 6.27 -7.27
N LYS A 13 1.29 5.26 -7.14
CA LYS A 13 0.98 4.59 -5.87
C LYS A 13 2.21 3.98 -5.19
N SER A 14 2.95 3.13 -5.91
CA SER A 14 4.19 2.53 -5.41
C SER A 14 5.25 3.58 -5.09
N THR A 15 5.34 4.64 -5.92
CA THR A 15 6.25 5.76 -5.67
C THR A 15 5.92 6.47 -4.35
N LEU A 16 4.62 6.60 -4.01
CA LEU A 16 4.20 7.14 -2.71
C LEU A 16 4.72 6.27 -1.55
N GLY A 17 4.52 4.93 -1.63
CA GLY A 17 5.04 4.01 -0.63
C GLY A 17 6.56 4.07 -0.49
N LEU A 18 7.28 4.03 -1.63
CA LEU A 18 8.74 4.15 -1.66
C LEU A 18 9.25 5.49 -1.12
N SER A 19 8.49 6.58 -1.31
CA SER A 19 8.83 7.89 -0.76
C SER A 19 8.77 7.90 0.76
N ILE A 20 7.81 7.20 1.36
CA ILE A 20 7.65 7.13 2.82
C ILE A 20 8.85 6.42 3.46
N ILE A 21 9.34 5.35 2.84
CA ILE A 21 10.50 4.59 3.34
C ILE A 21 11.84 5.08 2.76
N GLN A 22 11.84 6.19 2.03
CA GLN A 22 13.02 6.80 1.38
C GLN A 22 13.81 5.85 0.46
N MET A 23 13.08 5.01 -0.31
CA MET A 23 13.69 4.04 -1.25
C MET A 23 13.38 4.37 -2.72
N ILE A 24 13.47 5.63 -3.11
CA ILE A 24 13.29 6.06 -4.51
C ILE A 24 14.59 5.85 -5.26
N SER A 25 14.67 4.83 -6.14
CA SER A 25 15.88 4.44 -6.85
C SER A 25 16.35 5.44 -7.92
N ASN A 26 15.44 6.11 -8.61
CA ASN A 26 15.77 6.99 -9.76
C ASN A 26 15.09 8.37 -9.63
N GLY A 27 15.13 8.96 -8.44
CA GLY A 27 14.45 10.22 -8.19
C GLY A 27 14.79 10.79 -6.83
N LYS A 28 14.23 11.94 -6.54
CA LYS A 28 14.31 12.56 -5.22
C LYS A 28 13.00 13.29 -4.89
N ILE A 29 12.75 13.45 -3.61
CA ILE A 29 11.65 14.28 -3.12
C ILE A 29 12.09 15.73 -3.19
N TYR A 30 11.47 16.52 -4.06
CA TYR A 30 11.82 17.93 -4.27
C TYR A 30 11.22 18.85 -3.23
N SER A 31 10.04 18.51 -2.71
CA SER A 31 9.32 19.34 -1.75
C SER A 31 8.22 18.53 -1.06
N GLY A 32 7.72 19.03 0.05
CA GLY A 32 6.65 18.42 0.82
C GLY A 32 7.10 18.05 2.22
N LYS A 33 6.23 17.35 2.95
CA LYS A 33 6.48 16.84 4.30
C LYS A 33 5.93 15.45 4.43
N ILE A 34 6.69 14.56 5.04
CA ILE A 34 6.23 13.25 5.49
C ILE A 34 6.46 13.22 6.99
N GLN A 35 5.37 13.10 7.76
CA GLN A 35 5.45 13.08 9.22
C GLN A 35 4.99 11.73 9.75
N PHE A 36 5.73 11.20 10.71
CA PHE A 36 5.42 9.96 11.42
C PHE A 36 5.69 10.19 12.92
N ASP A 37 4.70 9.94 13.76
CA ASP A 37 4.75 10.22 15.21
C ASP A 37 5.25 11.63 15.55
N GLY A 38 4.82 12.64 14.77
CA GLY A 38 5.23 14.04 14.96
C GLY A 38 6.63 14.40 14.44
N GLN A 39 7.41 13.42 13.99
CA GLN A 39 8.73 13.63 13.43
C GLN A 39 8.68 13.73 11.89
N SER A 40 9.43 14.69 11.31
CA SER A 40 9.62 14.77 9.86
C SER A 40 10.55 13.67 9.38
N LEU A 41 10.07 12.77 8.55
CA LEU A 41 10.88 11.67 8.02
C LEU A 41 11.93 12.16 7.01
N LEU A 42 11.64 13.24 6.29
CA LEU A 42 12.53 13.76 5.24
C LEU A 42 13.77 14.47 5.80
N ASP A 43 13.73 14.83 7.08
CA ASP A 43 14.84 15.53 7.74
C ASP A 43 15.81 14.55 8.44
N ILE A 44 15.50 13.24 8.40
CA ILE A 44 16.34 12.20 9.01
C ILE A 44 17.41 11.78 7.99
N PRO A 45 18.71 11.79 8.34
CA PRO A 45 19.76 11.26 7.49
C PRO A 45 19.56 9.78 7.15
N ASP A 46 19.95 9.34 5.95
CA ASP A 46 19.72 7.96 5.47
C ASP A 46 20.22 6.89 6.45
N ASP A 47 21.43 7.06 7.00
CA ASP A 47 22.01 6.11 7.96
C ASP A 47 21.20 5.98 9.25
N GLU A 48 20.61 7.09 9.70
CA GLU A 48 19.77 7.11 10.89
C GLU A 48 18.38 6.56 10.56
N PHE A 49 17.86 6.87 9.37
CA PHE A 49 16.60 6.35 8.88
C PHE A 49 16.60 4.81 8.80
N ASP A 50 17.68 4.23 8.25
CA ASP A 50 17.88 2.78 8.19
C ASP A 50 17.91 2.13 9.57
N LYS A 51 18.61 2.75 10.52
CA LYS A 51 18.79 2.17 11.86
C LYS A 51 17.56 2.28 12.75
N LYS A 52 16.76 3.36 12.59
CA LYS A 52 15.68 3.68 13.52
C LYS A 52 14.29 3.53 12.94
N ILE A 53 14.10 3.78 11.66
CA ILE A 53 12.76 3.86 11.04
C ILE A 53 12.47 2.65 10.16
N ARG A 54 13.36 2.37 9.17
CA ARG A 54 13.13 1.30 8.21
C ARG A 54 13.13 -0.06 8.92
N TRP A 55 12.09 -0.85 8.66
CA TRP A 55 11.77 -2.12 9.31
C TRP A 55 11.34 -2.03 10.79
N LYS A 56 11.89 -1.11 11.59
CA LYS A 56 11.60 -1.00 13.03
C LYS A 56 10.30 -0.26 13.33
N GLU A 57 10.06 0.85 12.65
CA GLU A 57 8.87 1.66 12.80
C GLU A 57 7.95 1.52 11.59
N ILE A 58 8.53 1.51 10.38
CA ILE A 58 7.83 1.39 9.11
C ILE A 58 8.46 0.27 8.30
N SER A 59 7.66 -0.72 7.90
CA SER A 59 8.08 -1.77 6.98
C SER A 59 7.27 -1.76 5.70
N MET A 60 7.77 -2.43 4.67
CA MET A 60 7.09 -2.52 3.38
C MET A 60 7.15 -3.93 2.79
N VAL A 61 5.99 -4.40 2.34
CA VAL A 61 5.84 -5.54 1.44
C VAL A 61 5.79 -4.99 0.02
N PHE A 62 6.81 -5.27 -0.77
CA PHE A 62 6.94 -4.75 -2.14
C PHE A 62 6.07 -5.50 -3.14
N GLN A 63 5.74 -4.86 -4.24
CA GLN A 63 5.07 -5.52 -5.36
C GLN A 63 5.94 -6.66 -5.90
N GLY A 64 5.33 -7.84 -6.11
CA GLY A 64 6.06 -9.02 -6.59
C GLY A 64 7.03 -9.62 -5.57
N ALA A 65 6.87 -9.29 -4.29
CA ALA A 65 7.79 -9.71 -3.22
C ALA A 65 8.00 -11.23 -3.11
N MET A 66 7.09 -12.05 -3.66
CA MET A 66 7.30 -13.52 -3.69
C MET A 66 8.58 -13.94 -4.43
N SER A 67 9.07 -13.14 -5.36
CA SER A 67 10.34 -13.35 -6.05
C SER A 67 11.56 -12.81 -5.31
N SER A 68 11.36 -12.09 -4.21
CA SER A 68 12.46 -11.57 -3.37
C SER A 68 13.03 -12.61 -2.41
N LEU A 69 12.31 -13.71 -2.18
CA LEU A 69 12.85 -14.82 -1.40
C LEU A 69 13.97 -15.50 -2.17
N ASP A 70 15.17 -15.55 -1.56
CA ASP A 70 16.34 -16.21 -2.17
C ASP A 70 16.12 -17.73 -2.19
N PRO A 71 16.14 -18.38 -3.39
CA PRO A 71 15.88 -19.81 -3.51
C PRO A 71 16.96 -20.70 -2.90
N VAL A 72 18.15 -20.17 -2.60
CA VAL A 72 19.30 -20.93 -2.09
C VAL A 72 19.28 -21.05 -0.56
N PHE A 73 18.60 -20.12 0.13
CA PHE A 73 18.49 -20.10 1.59
C PHE A 73 17.14 -20.63 2.07
N SER A 74 17.15 -21.33 3.18
CA SER A 74 15.93 -21.72 3.89
C SER A 74 15.17 -20.46 4.40
N ILE A 75 13.90 -20.63 4.68
CA ILE A 75 13.09 -19.53 5.22
C ILE A 75 13.66 -19.06 6.57
N GLN A 76 14.17 -19.97 7.41
CA GLN A 76 14.80 -19.59 8.68
C GLN A 76 16.02 -18.69 8.47
N GLU A 77 16.94 -19.08 7.59
CA GLU A 77 18.15 -18.30 7.31
C GLU A 77 17.81 -16.88 6.85
N GLN A 78 16.76 -16.71 6.03
CA GLN A 78 16.32 -15.41 5.58
C GLN A 78 15.71 -14.57 6.72
N PHE A 79 14.98 -15.17 7.67
CA PHE A 79 14.52 -14.47 8.87
C PHE A 79 15.70 -14.07 9.77
N ASP A 80 16.67 -14.98 9.96
CA ASP A 80 17.86 -14.74 10.79
C ASP A 80 18.70 -13.59 10.20
N GLU A 81 18.80 -13.50 8.86
CA GLU A 81 19.46 -12.41 8.18
C GLU A 81 18.81 -11.06 8.47
N VAL A 82 17.47 -10.98 8.39
CA VAL A 82 16.72 -9.76 8.74
C VAL A 82 16.99 -9.33 10.17
N LEU A 83 16.90 -10.25 11.12
CA LEU A 83 17.13 -9.96 12.54
C LEU A 83 18.56 -9.50 12.80
N LYS A 84 19.54 -10.14 12.15
CA LYS A 84 20.96 -9.80 12.25
C LYS A 84 21.25 -8.43 11.67
N GLN A 85 20.69 -8.11 10.47
CA GLN A 85 20.88 -6.83 9.81
C GLN A 85 20.39 -5.65 10.68
N HIS A 86 19.31 -5.86 11.43
CA HIS A 86 18.73 -4.84 12.29
C HIS A 86 19.20 -4.88 13.74
N ASN A 87 20.24 -5.69 14.06
CA ASN A 87 20.80 -5.85 15.42
C ASN A 87 19.70 -6.15 16.46
N PHE A 88 18.88 -7.17 16.18
CA PHE A 88 17.81 -7.56 17.07
C PHE A 88 18.37 -8.20 18.35
N GLU A 89 18.02 -7.65 19.52
CA GLU A 89 18.55 -8.07 20.83
C GLU A 89 17.63 -9.05 21.57
N GLY A 90 16.50 -9.45 20.98
CA GLY A 90 15.53 -10.35 21.60
C GLY A 90 15.78 -11.83 21.31
N ASP A 91 14.86 -12.69 21.78
CA ASP A 91 14.83 -14.10 21.39
C ASP A 91 14.39 -14.22 19.92
N SER A 92 15.37 -14.42 19.02
CA SER A 92 15.16 -14.54 17.59
C SER A 92 14.18 -15.67 17.24
N LYS A 93 14.36 -16.85 17.85
CA LYS A 93 13.52 -18.02 17.58
C LYS A 93 12.07 -17.76 17.97
N GLN A 94 11.84 -17.23 19.15
CA GLN A 94 10.49 -16.91 19.62
C GLN A 94 9.84 -15.83 18.75
N SER A 95 10.59 -14.80 18.34
CA SER A 95 10.09 -13.72 17.50
C SER A 95 9.70 -14.21 16.11
N ILE A 96 10.50 -15.09 15.50
CA ILE A 96 10.19 -15.72 14.21
C ILE A 96 8.91 -16.57 14.33
N ILE A 97 8.80 -17.42 15.34
CA ILE A 97 7.61 -18.26 15.56
C ILE A 97 6.36 -17.38 15.76
N GLN A 98 6.45 -16.33 16.57
CA GLN A 98 5.34 -15.39 16.77
C GLN A 98 4.92 -14.71 15.47
N SER A 99 5.89 -14.29 14.65
CA SER A 99 5.63 -13.66 13.37
C SER A 99 4.94 -14.62 12.39
N LEU A 100 5.40 -15.88 12.29
CA LEU A 100 4.74 -16.91 11.47
C LEU A 100 3.31 -17.20 11.95
N ASN A 101 3.10 -17.33 13.26
CA ASN A 101 1.77 -17.57 13.84
C ASN A 101 0.80 -16.41 13.55
N SER A 102 1.29 -15.16 13.52
CA SER A 102 0.46 -14.00 13.19
C SER A 102 -0.15 -14.08 11.79
N VAL A 103 0.56 -14.74 10.86
CA VAL A 103 0.14 -14.96 9.48
C VAL A 103 -0.44 -16.36 9.22
N ASN A 104 -0.73 -17.12 10.27
CA ASN A 104 -1.25 -18.51 10.22
C ASN A 104 -0.32 -19.46 9.44
N LEU A 105 0.97 -19.40 9.69
CA LEU A 105 1.97 -20.37 9.23
C LEU A 105 2.54 -21.14 10.42
N ASP A 106 2.77 -22.44 10.21
CA ASP A 106 3.42 -23.31 11.16
C ASP A 106 4.96 -23.19 11.11
N GLU A 107 5.64 -23.44 12.21
CA GLU A 107 7.11 -23.37 12.30
C GLU A 107 7.83 -24.34 11.36
N SER A 108 7.19 -25.42 10.91
CA SER A 108 7.77 -26.35 9.93
C SER A 108 8.17 -25.68 8.61
N VAL A 109 7.58 -24.50 8.31
CA VAL A 109 7.93 -23.68 7.14
C VAL A 109 9.38 -23.20 7.22
N LEU A 110 9.95 -23.01 8.39
CA LEU A 110 11.32 -22.50 8.57
C LEU A 110 12.38 -23.37 7.91
N LYS A 111 12.16 -24.68 7.90
CA LYS A 111 13.10 -25.65 7.31
C LYS A 111 12.97 -25.77 5.80
N LYS A 112 11.96 -25.13 5.21
CA LYS A 112 11.69 -25.19 3.77
C LYS A 112 12.45 -24.12 3.01
N PHE A 113 12.69 -24.41 1.74
CA PHE A 113 13.17 -23.45 0.76
C PHE A 113 12.00 -22.78 0.04
N PRO A 114 12.18 -21.60 -0.56
CA PRO A 114 11.11 -20.90 -1.27
C PRO A 114 10.40 -21.74 -2.33
N HIS A 115 11.12 -22.58 -3.06
CA HIS A 115 10.55 -23.44 -4.12
C HIS A 115 9.62 -24.54 -3.58
N GLU A 116 9.67 -24.86 -2.29
CA GLU A 116 8.81 -25.83 -1.62
C GLU A 116 7.50 -25.20 -1.08
N LEU A 117 7.34 -23.88 -1.24
CA LEU A 117 6.18 -23.14 -0.77
C LEU A 117 5.21 -22.80 -1.91
N SER A 118 3.92 -22.88 -1.63
CA SER A 118 2.89 -22.31 -2.53
C SER A 118 2.99 -20.78 -2.58
N GLY A 119 2.41 -20.15 -3.63
CA GLY A 119 2.39 -18.69 -3.75
C GLY A 119 1.80 -17.99 -2.52
N GLY A 120 0.70 -18.50 -1.99
CA GLY A 120 0.08 -17.96 -0.77
C GLY A 120 0.94 -18.13 0.47
N MET A 121 1.71 -19.24 0.59
CA MET A 121 2.66 -19.41 1.68
C MET A 121 3.84 -18.43 1.55
N LYS A 122 4.39 -18.26 0.35
CA LYS A 122 5.45 -17.25 0.10
C LYS A 122 5.00 -15.86 0.49
N GLN A 123 3.78 -15.47 0.07
CA GLN A 123 3.22 -14.16 0.41
C GLN A 123 3.08 -13.97 1.92
N ARG A 124 2.61 -14.99 2.64
CA ARG A 124 2.50 -14.94 4.11
C ARG A 124 3.86 -14.87 4.78
N VAL A 125 4.87 -15.61 4.29
CA VAL A 125 6.25 -15.52 4.79
C VAL A 125 6.78 -14.10 4.68
N ILE A 126 6.59 -13.45 3.53
CA ILE A 126 7.05 -12.07 3.33
C ILE A 126 6.30 -11.08 4.25
N ILE A 127 4.98 -11.27 4.42
CA ILE A 127 4.22 -10.45 5.38
C ILE A 127 4.75 -10.69 6.79
N ALA A 128 5.04 -11.95 7.18
CA ALA A 128 5.64 -12.25 8.48
C ALA A 128 7.02 -11.60 8.65
N MET A 129 7.86 -11.63 7.61
CA MET A 129 9.15 -10.93 7.62
C MET A 129 8.96 -9.43 7.83
N ALA A 130 8.01 -8.81 7.14
CA ALA A 130 7.72 -7.39 7.32
C ALA A 130 7.22 -7.03 8.73
N LEU A 131 6.66 -7.99 9.47
CA LEU A 131 6.13 -7.82 10.83
C LEU A 131 7.11 -8.20 11.94
N ILE A 132 8.25 -8.85 11.62
CA ILE A 132 9.11 -9.48 12.63
C ILE A 132 9.68 -8.51 13.68
N LEU A 133 9.98 -7.28 13.28
CA LEU A 133 10.45 -6.23 14.19
C LEU A 133 9.31 -5.43 14.84
N LYS A 134 8.06 -5.88 14.67
CA LYS A 134 6.84 -5.25 15.21
C LYS A 134 6.70 -3.77 14.83
N PRO A 135 6.81 -3.43 13.53
CA PRO A 135 6.69 -2.04 13.09
C PRO A 135 5.30 -1.49 13.43
N LYS A 136 5.21 -0.19 13.71
CA LYS A 136 3.92 0.49 13.95
C LYS A 136 3.09 0.61 12.68
N PHE A 137 3.75 0.69 11.51
CA PHE A 137 3.10 0.90 10.23
C PHE A 137 3.67 0.00 9.14
N VAL A 138 2.80 -0.67 8.40
CA VAL A 138 3.19 -1.56 7.30
C VAL A 138 2.59 -1.05 5.99
N ILE A 139 3.42 -0.86 4.99
CA ILE A 139 3.01 -0.56 3.62
C ILE A 139 2.96 -1.87 2.85
N ALA A 140 1.82 -2.21 2.26
CA ALA A 140 1.67 -3.38 1.42
C ALA A 140 1.33 -2.96 -0.02
N ASP A 141 2.30 -3.11 -0.93
CA ASP A 141 2.13 -2.75 -2.33
C ASP A 141 1.71 -3.96 -3.14
N GLU A 142 0.47 -3.93 -3.62
CA GLU A 142 -0.16 -4.99 -4.41
C GLU A 142 -0.05 -6.39 -3.76
N PRO A 143 -0.41 -6.57 -2.47
CA PRO A 143 -0.10 -7.79 -1.73
C PRO A 143 -0.89 -9.03 -2.19
N THR A 144 -1.87 -8.86 -3.06
CA THR A 144 -2.72 -9.93 -3.60
C THR A 144 -2.47 -10.23 -5.07
N THR A 145 -1.57 -9.48 -5.73
CA THR A 145 -1.27 -9.64 -7.15
C THR A 145 -0.60 -11.01 -7.42
N ALA A 146 -0.95 -11.64 -8.55
CA ALA A 146 -0.50 -12.95 -8.98
C ALA A 146 -0.94 -14.13 -8.08
N LEU A 147 -1.94 -13.93 -7.23
CA LEU A 147 -2.57 -14.98 -6.43
C LEU A 147 -3.94 -15.35 -7.01
N ASP A 148 -4.35 -16.60 -6.86
CA ASP A 148 -5.71 -17.02 -7.19
C ASP A 148 -6.74 -16.43 -6.20
N VAL A 149 -8.01 -16.41 -6.60
CA VAL A 149 -9.09 -15.74 -5.86
C VAL A 149 -9.23 -16.26 -4.41
N LEU A 150 -9.04 -17.57 -4.19
CA LEU A 150 -9.15 -18.14 -2.85
C LEU A 150 -8.01 -17.68 -1.96
N ILE A 151 -6.80 -17.64 -2.49
CA ILE A 151 -5.62 -17.16 -1.76
C ILE A 151 -5.70 -15.65 -1.53
N GLN A 152 -6.17 -14.86 -2.52
CA GLN A 152 -6.46 -13.44 -2.32
C GLN A 152 -7.39 -13.21 -1.13
N ALA A 153 -8.53 -13.92 -1.06
CA ALA A 153 -9.46 -13.83 0.05
C ALA A 153 -8.81 -14.18 1.39
N GLN A 154 -7.91 -15.17 1.42
CA GLN A 154 -7.15 -15.51 2.62
C GLN A 154 -6.19 -14.41 3.06
N ILE A 155 -5.50 -13.74 2.13
CA ILE A 155 -4.61 -12.60 2.43
C ILE A 155 -5.42 -11.39 2.91
N VAL A 156 -6.56 -11.11 2.30
CA VAL A 156 -7.50 -10.06 2.76
C VAL A 156 -7.94 -10.32 4.21
N ASN A 157 -8.35 -11.56 4.52
CA ASN A 157 -8.73 -11.95 5.88
C ASN A 157 -7.56 -11.86 6.87
N LEU A 158 -6.34 -12.14 6.42
CA LEU A 158 -5.13 -11.95 7.21
C LEU A 158 -4.95 -10.47 7.58
N PHE A 159 -5.04 -9.55 6.63
CA PHE A 159 -4.95 -8.11 6.92
C PHE A 159 -6.06 -7.64 7.86
N LYS A 160 -7.30 -8.15 7.71
CA LYS A 160 -8.40 -7.87 8.65
C LYS A 160 -8.07 -8.32 10.08
N LYS A 161 -7.48 -9.51 10.23
CA LYS A 161 -7.04 -10.04 11.53
C LYS A 161 -5.96 -9.15 12.12
N LEU A 162 -4.87 -8.91 11.39
CA LEU A 162 -3.75 -8.08 11.84
C LEU A 162 -4.21 -6.66 12.24
N LYS A 163 -5.17 -6.08 11.52
CA LYS A 163 -5.79 -4.81 11.88
C LYS A 163 -6.51 -4.88 13.23
N LYS A 164 -7.28 -5.94 13.48
CA LYS A 164 -7.94 -6.16 14.78
C LYS A 164 -6.95 -6.31 15.92
N ASP A 165 -5.79 -6.89 15.62
CA ASP A 165 -4.68 -7.06 16.55
C ASP A 165 -3.88 -5.75 16.76
N GLY A 166 -4.34 -4.62 16.18
CA GLY A 166 -3.79 -3.28 16.39
C GLY A 166 -2.77 -2.81 15.35
N GLN A 167 -2.44 -3.63 14.35
CA GLN A 167 -1.49 -3.24 13.30
C GLN A 167 -2.08 -2.19 12.36
N SER A 168 -1.32 -1.16 12.06
CA SER A 168 -1.69 -0.13 11.08
C SER A 168 -1.10 -0.41 9.70
N PHE A 169 -1.91 -0.17 8.64
CA PHE A 169 -1.55 -0.49 7.26
C PHE A 169 -1.83 0.65 6.29
N MET A 170 -0.96 0.75 5.27
CA MET A 170 -1.32 1.34 3.98
C MET A 170 -1.29 0.23 2.92
N ILE A 171 -2.44 -0.09 2.35
CA ILE A 171 -2.56 -1.09 1.29
C ILE A 171 -2.71 -0.38 -0.04
N ILE A 172 -1.78 -0.61 -0.93
CA ILE A 172 -1.80 -0.12 -2.32
C ILE A 172 -2.38 -1.24 -3.17
N SER A 173 -3.44 -0.97 -3.92
CA SER A 173 -4.02 -1.93 -4.86
C SER A 173 -4.73 -1.22 -6.00
N HIS A 174 -4.77 -1.87 -7.16
CA HIS A 174 -5.68 -1.51 -8.25
C HIS A 174 -7.06 -2.17 -8.08
N ASP A 175 -7.19 -3.14 -7.19
CA ASP A 175 -8.44 -3.83 -6.89
C ASP A 175 -9.20 -3.12 -5.75
N LEU A 176 -10.22 -2.38 -6.13
CA LEU A 176 -11.07 -1.66 -5.18
C LEU A 176 -11.88 -2.61 -4.28
N ALA A 177 -12.20 -3.83 -4.72
CA ALA A 177 -12.91 -4.80 -3.89
C ALA A 177 -12.04 -5.23 -2.70
N VAL A 178 -10.74 -5.47 -2.91
CA VAL A 178 -9.78 -5.73 -1.83
C VAL A 178 -9.73 -4.57 -0.83
N LEU A 179 -9.66 -3.34 -1.34
CA LEU A 179 -9.57 -2.15 -0.48
C LEU A 179 -10.85 -1.91 0.32
N SER A 180 -12.03 -2.14 -0.27
CA SER A 180 -13.32 -1.97 0.42
C SER A 180 -13.45 -2.86 1.65
N GLU A 181 -12.79 -4.03 1.62
CA GLU A 181 -12.86 -4.98 2.72
C GLU A 181 -11.90 -4.69 3.89
N VAL A 182 -10.79 -4.02 3.63
CA VAL A 182 -9.71 -3.84 4.63
C VAL A 182 -9.54 -2.40 5.06
N ALA A 183 -9.68 -1.45 4.14
CA ALA A 183 -9.37 -0.06 4.39
C ALA A 183 -10.52 0.70 5.08
N GLU A 184 -10.19 1.51 6.07
CA GLU A 184 -11.12 2.46 6.72
C GLU A 184 -11.21 3.75 5.91
N LYS A 185 -10.08 4.18 5.36
CA LYS A 185 -9.99 5.36 4.49
C LYS A 185 -9.39 4.97 3.15
N ILE A 186 -9.85 5.63 2.09
CA ILE A 186 -9.36 5.37 0.73
C ILE A 186 -8.90 6.67 0.09
N GLY A 187 -7.72 6.60 -0.51
CA GLY A 187 -7.17 7.61 -1.38
C GLY A 187 -7.18 7.13 -2.83
N ILE A 188 -7.74 7.94 -3.71
CA ILE A 188 -7.74 7.67 -5.15
C ILE A 188 -6.67 8.53 -5.82
N MET A 189 -5.74 7.86 -6.50
CA MET A 189 -4.65 8.52 -7.22
C MET A 189 -4.88 8.48 -8.74
N TYR A 190 -4.64 9.61 -9.39
CA TYR A 190 -4.64 9.75 -10.83
C TYR A 190 -3.55 10.72 -11.29
N GLY A 191 -2.74 10.33 -12.25
CA GLY A 191 -1.72 11.18 -12.83
C GLY A 191 -0.74 11.79 -11.81
N GLY A 192 -0.26 11.02 -10.84
CA GLY A 192 0.66 11.47 -9.80
C GLY A 192 0.03 12.33 -8.71
N ARG A 193 -1.29 12.42 -8.65
CA ARG A 193 -2.01 13.24 -7.66
C ARG A 193 -3.06 12.44 -6.91
N MET A 194 -3.23 12.74 -5.63
CA MET A 194 -4.40 12.32 -4.86
C MET A 194 -5.60 13.17 -5.31
N VAL A 195 -6.56 12.56 -6.00
CA VAL A 195 -7.74 13.28 -6.55
C VAL A 195 -8.93 13.22 -5.61
N GLU A 196 -9.01 12.18 -4.78
CA GLU A 196 -10.02 12.05 -3.75
C GLU A 196 -9.45 11.28 -2.56
N PHE A 197 -9.87 11.64 -1.34
CA PHE A 197 -9.52 10.96 -0.09
C PHE A 197 -10.66 11.13 0.91
N GLY A 198 -11.06 10.05 1.55
CA GLY A 198 -12.16 10.04 2.53
C GLY A 198 -12.36 8.69 3.17
N ASP A 199 -13.41 8.59 3.97
CA ASP A 199 -13.81 7.31 4.54
C ASP A 199 -14.21 6.33 3.44
N SER A 200 -13.90 5.06 3.63
CA SER A 200 -14.12 4.00 2.62
C SER A 200 -15.58 4.02 2.14
N GLU A 201 -16.53 4.08 3.06
CA GLU A 201 -17.95 4.11 2.75
C GLU A 201 -18.34 5.33 1.88
N GLU A 202 -17.84 6.54 2.20
CA GLU A 202 -18.09 7.74 1.40
C GLU A 202 -17.55 7.61 -0.03
N ILE A 203 -16.32 7.08 -0.17
CA ILE A 203 -15.69 6.91 -1.47
C ILE A 203 -16.47 5.93 -2.35
N PHE A 204 -16.98 4.83 -1.77
CA PHE A 204 -17.72 3.82 -2.55
C PHE A 204 -19.16 4.23 -2.84
N LEU A 205 -19.86 4.84 -1.89
CA LEU A 205 -21.28 5.15 -2.02
C LEU A 205 -21.55 6.52 -2.63
N GLU A 206 -20.72 7.53 -2.28
CA GLU A 206 -20.90 8.93 -2.68
C GLU A 206 -19.62 9.55 -3.25
N PRO A 207 -18.99 8.95 -4.27
CA PRO A 207 -17.77 9.49 -4.88
C PRO A 207 -18.02 10.90 -5.42
N LYS A 208 -17.12 11.83 -5.11
CA LYS A 208 -17.24 13.24 -5.49
C LYS A 208 -16.47 13.56 -6.78
N HIS A 209 -15.31 12.92 -6.95
CA HIS A 209 -14.47 13.17 -8.12
C HIS A 209 -14.93 12.36 -9.34
N PRO A 210 -14.99 12.95 -10.56
CA PRO A 210 -15.44 12.25 -11.76
C PRO A 210 -14.63 11.00 -12.09
N TYR A 211 -13.31 11.02 -11.87
CA TYR A 211 -12.46 9.86 -12.09
C TYR A 211 -12.81 8.71 -11.12
N THR A 212 -13.06 9.01 -9.84
CA THR A 212 -13.49 8.01 -8.86
C THR A 212 -14.81 7.35 -9.27
N LYS A 213 -15.78 8.15 -9.73
CA LYS A 213 -17.05 7.65 -10.26
C LYS A 213 -16.83 6.69 -11.43
N GLY A 214 -16.02 7.11 -12.41
CA GLY A 214 -15.69 6.28 -13.57
C GLY A 214 -14.97 4.99 -13.17
N LEU A 215 -14.04 5.08 -12.23
CA LEU A 215 -13.30 3.91 -11.72
C LEU A 215 -14.24 2.89 -11.06
N LEU A 216 -15.18 3.35 -10.23
CA LEU A 216 -16.19 2.50 -9.59
C LEU A 216 -17.19 1.91 -10.59
N GLU A 217 -17.63 2.69 -11.58
CA GLU A 217 -18.53 2.24 -12.65
C GLU A 217 -17.87 1.20 -13.58
N SER A 218 -16.55 1.12 -13.62
CA SER A 218 -15.81 0.13 -14.40
C SER A 218 -15.73 -1.25 -13.72
N ILE A 219 -16.07 -1.35 -12.43
CA ILE A 219 -16.07 -2.63 -11.71
C ILE A 219 -17.30 -3.45 -12.12
N PRO A 220 -17.11 -4.72 -12.55
CA PRO A 220 -18.23 -5.60 -12.87
C PRO A 220 -19.06 -5.90 -11.60
N VAL A 221 -20.34 -5.59 -11.64
CA VAL A 221 -21.29 -5.94 -10.56
C VAL A 221 -22.10 -7.14 -11.00
N LEU A 222 -21.96 -8.28 -10.32
CA LEU A 222 -22.63 -9.54 -10.65
C LEU A 222 -24.17 -9.49 -10.61
N SER A 223 -24.75 -8.47 -9.98
CA SER A 223 -26.21 -8.40 -9.75
C SER A 223 -26.97 -7.49 -10.73
N LYS A 224 -26.31 -6.87 -11.68
CA LYS A 224 -26.94 -5.97 -12.66
C LYS A 224 -26.51 -6.35 -14.07
N ASP A 225 -27.47 -6.51 -14.98
CA ASP A 225 -27.25 -6.63 -16.44
C ASP A 225 -26.65 -5.35 -17.07
N THR A 226 -25.92 -4.56 -16.30
CA THR A 226 -25.27 -3.34 -16.76
C THR A 226 -23.86 -3.69 -17.23
N LYS A 227 -23.58 -3.46 -18.51
CA LYS A 227 -22.21 -3.56 -19.04
C LYS A 227 -21.30 -2.58 -18.29
N PRO A 228 -20.09 -3.01 -17.88
CA PRO A 228 -19.10 -2.11 -17.28
C PRO A 228 -18.86 -0.91 -18.19
N LYS A 229 -18.83 0.29 -17.61
CA LYS A 229 -18.49 1.50 -18.37
C LYS A 229 -17.00 1.68 -18.35
N PHE A 230 -16.40 1.85 -19.52
CA PHE A 230 -14.99 2.14 -19.63
C PHE A 230 -14.74 3.65 -19.43
N ILE A 231 -13.68 4.00 -18.72
CA ILE A 231 -13.18 5.37 -18.67
C ILE A 231 -12.52 5.65 -20.02
N PRO A 232 -13.02 6.61 -20.82
CA PRO A 232 -12.43 6.89 -22.12
C PRO A 232 -11.06 7.58 -21.94
N GLY A 233 -10.08 7.15 -22.74
CA GLY A 233 -8.75 7.73 -22.77
C GLY A 233 -7.63 6.76 -22.41
N ILE A 234 -6.40 7.26 -22.40
CA ILE A 234 -5.20 6.54 -22.01
C ILE A 234 -4.63 7.24 -20.76
N PRO A 235 -4.11 6.50 -19.77
CA PRO A 235 -3.45 7.10 -18.63
C PRO A 235 -2.38 8.12 -19.05
N PRO A 236 -2.32 9.30 -18.43
CA PRO A 236 -1.38 10.33 -18.83
C PRO A 236 0.06 9.86 -18.59
N ASN A 237 0.95 10.14 -19.55
CA ASN A 237 2.37 9.93 -19.34
C ASN A 237 2.89 10.95 -18.31
N LEU A 238 3.33 10.46 -17.14
CA LEU A 238 3.78 11.31 -16.02
C LEU A 238 4.98 12.20 -16.39
N VAL A 239 5.82 11.78 -17.34
CA VAL A 239 6.97 12.57 -17.83
C VAL A 239 6.51 13.82 -18.59
N THR A 240 5.35 13.77 -19.24
CA THR A 240 4.80 14.88 -20.05
C THR A 240 3.66 15.63 -19.36
N LEU A 241 3.34 15.32 -18.12
CA LEU A 241 2.21 15.86 -17.35
C LEU A 241 2.17 17.39 -17.27
N LEU A 242 3.31 18.08 -17.35
CA LEU A 242 3.37 19.55 -17.40
C LEU A 242 2.65 20.12 -18.63
N LYS A 243 2.56 19.36 -19.76
CA LYS A 243 1.78 19.72 -20.94
C LYS A 243 0.33 19.20 -20.90
N VAL A 244 0.08 18.12 -20.15
CA VAL A 244 -1.20 17.39 -20.11
C VAL A 244 -2.18 17.97 -19.07
N ALA A 245 -1.73 18.86 -18.17
CA ALA A 245 -2.67 19.59 -17.29
C ALA A 245 -3.80 20.28 -18.08
N ASN A 246 -3.56 20.63 -19.35
CA ASN A 246 -4.57 21.18 -20.27
C ASN A 246 -5.50 20.10 -20.86
N PHE A 247 -5.01 18.88 -21.11
CA PHE A 247 -5.83 17.79 -21.66
C PHE A 247 -6.81 17.22 -20.60
N MET A 248 -6.38 17.11 -19.33
CA MET A 248 -7.29 16.79 -18.22
C MET A 248 -8.42 17.84 -18.09
N ILE A 249 -8.12 19.12 -18.37
CA ILE A 249 -9.12 20.18 -18.36
C ILE A 249 -10.11 19.97 -19.53
N ASP A 250 -9.70 19.44 -20.65
CA ASP A 250 -10.57 19.24 -21.81
C ASP A 250 -11.41 17.96 -21.72
N ALA A 251 -10.86 16.86 -21.19
CA ALA A 251 -11.64 15.67 -20.86
C ALA A 251 -12.67 15.96 -19.73
N LEU A 252 -12.31 16.84 -18.79
CA LEU A 252 -13.17 17.27 -17.69
C LEU A 252 -14.11 18.42 -18.05
N LYS A 253 -13.91 19.15 -19.18
CA LYS A 253 -14.85 20.16 -19.69
C LYS A 253 -16.18 19.54 -20.13
N GLN A 254 -16.20 18.27 -20.50
CA GLN A 254 -17.45 17.52 -20.73
C GLN A 254 -18.25 17.29 -19.42
N TRP A 255 -17.62 17.47 -18.23
CA TRP A 255 -18.24 17.30 -16.92
C TRP A 255 -18.43 18.67 -16.27
N ARG A 256 -19.59 19.26 -16.45
CA ARG A 256 -19.97 20.65 -16.10
C ARG A 256 -19.75 21.11 -14.65
N ASN A 257 -19.25 20.25 -13.73
CA ASN A 257 -19.14 20.58 -12.31
C ASN A 257 -17.71 20.76 -11.75
N VAL A 258 -16.67 20.63 -12.57
CA VAL A 258 -15.25 20.62 -12.11
C VAL A 258 -14.78 21.97 -11.54
N LYS A 259 -15.31 23.10 -12.00
CA LYS A 259 -14.92 24.42 -11.46
C LYS A 259 -15.18 24.56 -9.95
N LYS A 260 -16.27 24.00 -9.44
CA LYS A 260 -16.60 24.07 -7.98
C LYS A 260 -15.67 23.19 -7.13
N ILE A 261 -15.25 22.03 -7.65
CA ILE A 261 -14.39 21.09 -6.93
C ILE A 261 -12.95 21.63 -6.86
N ARG A 262 -12.42 22.21 -7.95
CA ARG A 262 -11.07 22.82 -7.98
C ARG A 262 -10.89 23.97 -6.98
N GLN A 263 -11.92 24.77 -6.74
CA GLN A 263 -11.87 25.84 -5.74
C GLN A 263 -11.87 25.30 -4.29
N LYS A 264 -12.54 24.17 -4.04
CA LYS A 264 -12.58 23.55 -2.73
C LYS A 264 -11.26 22.84 -2.38
N LEU A 265 -10.61 22.19 -3.36
CA LEU A 265 -9.32 21.51 -3.20
C LEU A 265 -8.13 22.49 -3.04
N LYS A 266 -8.19 23.67 -3.67
CA LYS A 266 -7.18 24.73 -3.49
C LYS A 266 -7.16 25.32 -2.07
N ARG A 267 -8.24 25.17 -1.30
CA ARG A 267 -8.39 25.77 0.05
C ARG A 267 -7.95 24.86 1.20
N LYS A 268 -7.60 23.59 0.94
CA LYS A 268 -7.07 22.68 1.96
C LYS A 268 -5.84 21.98 1.38
N PRO A 269 -4.61 22.34 1.79
CA PRO A 269 -3.49 21.45 1.59
C PRO A 269 -3.80 20.14 2.31
N VAL A 270 -3.77 19.02 1.58
CA VAL A 270 -3.88 17.70 2.20
C VAL A 270 -2.56 17.47 2.93
N MET A 271 -2.52 17.80 4.20
CA MET A 271 -1.45 17.37 5.08
C MET A 271 -1.76 15.94 5.50
N PHE A 272 -0.90 15.01 5.08
CA PHE A 272 -0.89 13.67 5.66
C PHE A 272 -0.40 13.82 7.11
N HIS A 273 -1.31 13.87 8.05
CA HIS A 273 -1.03 13.61 9.45
C HIS A 273 -1.34 12.13 9.68
N ALA A 274 -0.31 11.29 9.68
CA ALA A 274 -0.40 9.99 10.32
C ALA A 274 -0.37 10.24 11.85
N GLY A 275 -1.45 10.77 12.37
CA GLY A 275 -1.64 10.97 13.80
C GLY A 275 -2.06 9.66 14.44
N PHE A 276 -1.10 8.82 14.79
CA PHE A 276 -1.35 7.70 15.68
C PHE A 276 -1.22 8.20 17.11
N THR A 277 -2.33 8.54 17.75
CA THR A 277 -2.35 8.69 19.21
C THR A 277 -2.41 7.29 19.83
N SER A 278 -1.32 6.88 20.46
CA SER A 278 -1.31 5.76 21.39
C SER A 278 -2.28 6.03 22.54
N ARG A 279 -3.32 5.23 22.66
CA ARG A 279 -4.01 4.96 23.92
C ARG A 279 -3.74 3.54 24.35
#